data_4c8a50a3ba923be18c10df763c636960
#
_entry.id   4c8a50a3ba923be18c10df763c636960
#
_cell.length_a   1.000
_cell.length_b   1.000
_cell.length_c   1.000
_cell.angle_alpha   90.00
_cell.angle_beta   90.00
_cell.angle_gamma   90.00
#
_symmetry.space_group_name_H-M   'P 1'
#
loop_
_entity.id
_entity.type
_entity.pdbx_description
1 polymer ?
#
loop_
_entity_poly.entity_id
_entity_poly.type
_entity_poly.pdbx_seq_one_letter_code
_entity_poly.pdbx_strand_id
1 'polypeptide(L)'
;MSSGGKRERGATFSPARLLLIASKIIMRLGFHLSIAGSFMRALHQARLLGCQALQIFVQNPRSWKWRVVAPQEIREFTGARRQSGLSPLAVHLGYLPNLAAGDPLLSRRSRERLCRELALARDLEADYLVIHPGHGPLEPASFKRVAEALAQAVSRVGPPPLVLLENTAGQGQELGWQPAQLARIMALSGVPLGLCLDTAHAYAAGYDLGSAGGASRLLGEIAQGMGLHLLKMLHLNDSQAPLGSRRDRHGHLGRGNIGLTGMRQFCRHPCLKPEAAIMETPRRHLADEWKNLLVARSLAPSQPLLAPGG
;
A
#
# COMPACT_ATOMS: atom_id res chain seq x y z
N MET A 1 -69.43 -24.41 -15.74
CA MET A 1 -68.74 -24.22 -14.48
C MET A 1 -67.28 -23.98 -14.85
N SER A 2 -66.87 -22.71 -14.79
CA SER A 2 -65.58 -22.20 -15.32
C SER A 2 -64.50 -22.27 -14.24
N SER A 3 -63.40 -22.96 -14.52
CA SER A 3 -62.18 -22.95 -13.70
C SER A 3 -61.17 -21.98 -14.26
N GLY A 4 -61.04 -20.83 -13.59
CA GLY A 4 -60.04 -19.82 -13.94
C GLY A 4 -58.61 -20.19 -13.47
N GLY A 5 -57.75 -20.51 -14.41
CA GLY A 5 -56.32 -20.68 -14.16
C GLY A 5 -55.64 -19.33 -14.08
N LYS A 6 -55.06 -19.00 -12.91
CA LYS A 6 -54.16 -17.87 -12.73
C LYS A 6 -52.80 -18.18 -13.38
N ARG A 7 -52.43 -17.44 -14.41
CA ARG A 7 -51.07 -17.43 -14.99
C ARG A 7 -50.17 -16.62 -14.06
N GLU A 8 -49.20 -17.26 -13.44
CA GLU A 8 -48.08 -16.61 -12.78
C GLU A 8 -47.21 -15.88 -13.85
N ARG A 9 -47.09 -14.59 -13.67
CA ARG A 9 -46.17 -13.76 -14.52
C ARG A 9 -44.74 -14.02 -14.05
N GLY A 10 -43.97 -14.73 -14.85
CA GLY A 10 -42.55 -14.90 -14.68
C GLY A 10 -41.83 -13.55 -14.65
N ALA A 11 -41.09 -13.31 -13.60
CA ALA A 11 -40.21 -12.15 -13.47
C ALA A 11 -39.10 -12.26 -14.52
N THR A 12 -39.17 -11.44 -15.57
CA THR A 12 -38.10 -11.30 -16.55
C THR A 12 -36.92 -10.58 -15.91
N PHE A 13 -35.87 -11.32 -15.61
CA PHE A 13 -34.59 -10.77 -15.20
C PHE A 13 -34.00 -10.00 -16.37
N SER A 14 -33.89 -8.67 -16.24
CA SER A 14 -33.26 -7.81 -17.21
C SER A 14 -31.73 -8.05 -17.21
N PRO A 15 -31.11 -8.35 -18.37
CA PRO A 15 -29.66 -8.53 -18.45
C PRO A 15 -28.84 -7.31 -18.04
N ALA A 16 -29.46 -6.12 -18.06
CA ALA A 16 -28.81 -4.86 -17.62
C ALA A 16 -28.52 -4.79 -16.11
N ARG A 17 -29.18 -5.59 -15.27
CA ARG A 17 -28.91 -5.65 -13.83
C ARG A 17 -27.74 -6.57 -13.44
N LEU A 18 -27.32 -7.48 -14.31
CA LEU A 18 -26.16 -8.35 -14.08
C LEU A 18 -24.83 -7.67 -14.45
N LEU A 19 -24.84 -6.59 -15.21
CA LEU A 19 -23.64 -5.84 -15.59
C LEU A 19 -23.11 -4.86 -14.52
N LEU A 20 -23.87 -4.62 -13.45
CA LEU A 20 -23.50 -3.67 -12.38
C LEU A 20 -22.79 -4.31 -11.17
N ILE A 21 -22.56 -5.62 -11.14
CA ILE A 21 -21.97 -6.30 -9.97
C ILE A 21 -20.57 -6.86 -10.24
N ALA A 22 -20.02 -6.67 -11.40
CA ALA A 22 -18.63 -7.05 -11.71
C ALA A 22 -17.77 -5.85 -12.06
N SER A 23 -17.73 -4.82 -11.21
CA SER A 23 -16.58 -3.93 -11.19
C SER A 23 -15.40 -4.76 -10.64
N LYS A 24 -14.70 -5.49 -11.53
CA LYS A 24 -13.38 -6.03 -11.23
C LYS A 24 -12.57 -4.87 -10.68
N ILE A 25 -12.23 -4.91 -9.39
CA ILE A 25 -11.29 -3.95 -8.80
C ILE A 25 -10.01 -4.11 -9.60
N ILE A 26 -9.77 -3.17 -10.49
CA ILE A 26 -8.52 -3.11 -11.26
C ILE A 26 -7.52 -2.47 -10.31
N MET A 27 -6.49 -3.20 -9.93
CA MET A 27 -5.39 -2.69 -9.13
C MET A 27 -4.78 -1.47 -9.84
N ARG A 28 -4.93 -0.29 -9.25
CA ARG A 28 -4.41 0.96 -9.79
C ARG A 28 -2.90 1.02 -9.63
N LEU A 29 -2.19 1.43 -10.67
CA LEU A 29 -0.73 1.44 -10.69
C LEU A 29 -0.19 2.85 -10.47
N GLY A 30 0.86 2.95 -9.68
CA GLY A 30 1.53 4.22 -9.40
C GLY A 30 2.97 4.05 -8.92
N PHE A 31 3.56 5.17 -8.56
CA PHE A 31 4.93 5.23 -8.02
C PHE A 31 4.97 6.02 -6.71
N HIS A 32 5.97 5.69 -5.90
CA HIS A 32 6.42 6.57 -4.84
C HIS A 32 7.29 7.66 -5.45
N LEU A 33 6.79 8.89 -5.54
CA LEU A 33 7.47 10.00 -6.20
C LEU A 33 8.05 11.00 -5.21
N SER A 34 9.17 11.62 -5.63
CA SER A 34 9.84 12.63 -4.83
C SER A 34 9.07 13.96 -4.83
N ILE A 35 8.95 14.56 -3.67
CA ILE A 35 8.42 15.93 -3.48
C ILE A 35 9.52 17.01 -3.50
N ALA A 36 10.73 16.69 -3.96
CA ALA A 36 11.78 17.69 -4.08
C ALA A 36 11.30 18.83 -5.00
N GLY A 37 11.17 20.02 -4.41
CA GLY A 37 10.60 21.19 -5.05
C GLY A 37 9.15 21.49 -4.64
N SER A 38 8.21 20.59 -4.79
CA SER A 38 6.81 20.76 -4.35
C SER A 38 5.96 19.50 -4.53
N PHE A 39 4.80 19.44 -3.87
CA PHE A 39 3.79 18.39 -4.12
C PHE A 39 3.27 18.42 -5.56
N MET A 40 3.12 19.61 -6.14
CA MET A 40 2.68 19.79 -7.53
C MET A 40 3.63 19.13 -8.52
N ARG A 41 4.94 19.16 -8.26
CA ARG A 41 5.93 18.49 -9.12
C ARG A 41 5.75 16.97 -9.13
N ALA A 42 5.49 16.37 -7.95
CA ALA A 42 5.20 14.94 -7.85
C ALA A 42 3.91 14.58 -8.61
N LEU A 43 2.86 15.39 -8.47
CA LEU A 43 1.60 15.21 -9.20
C LEU A 43 1.79 15.30 -10.72
N HIS A 44 2.53 16.31 -11.17
CA HIS A 44 2.84 16.48 -12.60
C HIS A 44 3.60 15.28 -13.16
N GLN A 45 4.63 14.80 -12.44
CA GLN A 45 5.39 13.61 -12.82
C GLN A 45 4.50 12.36 -12.86
N ALA A 46 3.61 12.17 -11.87
CA ALA A 46 2.65 11.08 -11.87
C ALA A 46 1.75 11.08 -13.12
N ARG A 47 1.26 12.27 -13.51
CA ARG A 47 0.45 12.43 -14.73
C ARG A 47 1.24 12.11 -16.00
N LEU A 48 2.46 12.62 -16.12
CA LEU A 48 3.32 12.33 -17.27
C LEU A 48 3.59 10.84 -17.42
N LEU A 49 3.77 10.12 -16.31
CA LEU A 49 3.95 8.67 -16.31
C LEU A 49 2.65 7.90 -16.61
N GLY A 50 1.49 8.54 -16.53
CA GLY A 50 0.20 7.86 -16.65
C GLY A 50 -0.14 6.99 -15.44
N CYS A 51 0.28 7.44 -14.23
CA CYS A 51 -0.08 6.80 -12.97
C CYS A 51 -1.58 6.95 -12.70
N GLN A 52 -2.13 5.94 -12.04
CA GLN A 52 -3.51 5.95 -11.52
C GLN A 52 -3.54 6.16 -10.01
N ALA A 53 -2.47 5.81 -9.31
CA ALA A 53 -2.25 6.03 -7.88
C ALA A 53 -0.93 6.77 -7.65
N LEU A 54 -0.74 7.32 -6.47
CA LEU A 54 0.47 8.08 -6.11
C LEU A 54 0.84 7.83 -4.66
N GLN A 55 2.12 7.66 -4.39
CA GLN A 55 2.68 7.72 -3.04
C GLN A 55 3.74 8.81 -2.96
N ILE A 56 3.78 9.54 -1.85
CA ILE A 56 4.75 10.60 -1.59
C ILE A 56 5.18 10.59 -0.12
N PHE A 57 6.35 11.14 0.15
CA PHE A 57 6.61 11.68 1.48
C PHE A 57 5.97 13.07 1.61
N VAL A 58 5.62 13.49 2.83
CA VAL A 58 5.12 14.87 3.06
C VAL A 58 6.17 15.76 3.69
N GLN A 59 7.30 15.19 4.07
CA GLN A 59 8.46 15.87 4.63
C GLN A 59 9.75 15.21 4.11
N ASN A 60 10.91 15.80 4.38
CA ASN A 60 12.17 15.11 4.12
C ASN A 60 12.26 13.85 5.01
N PRO A 61 12.27 12.62 4.43
CA PRO A 61 12.22 11.38 5.21
C PRO A 61 13.48 11.10 6.03
N ARG A 62 14.59 11.80 5.73
CA ARG A 62 15.90 11.65 6.39
C ARG A 62 16.24 12.81 7.31
N SER A 63 15.26 13.65 7.68
CA SER A 63 15.47 14.80 8.54
C SER A 63 14.38 14.96 9.58
N TRP A 64 14.76 15.27 10.81
CA TRP A 64 13.80 15.68 11.84
C TRP A 64 13.31 17.11 11.66
N LYS A 65 13.98 17.91 10.81
CA LYS A 65 13.56 19.28 10.52
C LYS A 65 12.17 19.25 9.84
N TRP A 66 11.27 20.06 10.33
CA TRP A 66 9.91 20.19 9.81
C TRP A 66 9.80 21.38 8.87
N ARG A 67 9.33 21.14 7.65
CA ARG A 67 8.93 22.19 6.72
C ARG A 67 7.47 22.55 7.00
N VAL A 68 7.18 23.80 7.24
CA VAL A 68 5.81 24.30 7.28
C VAL A 68 5.27 24.33 5.85
N VAL A 69 4.15 23.67 5.62
CA VAL A 69 3.45 23.68 4.33
C VAL A 69 2.40 24.77 4.37
N ALA A 70 2.44 25.66 3.39
CA ALA A 70 1.47 26.77 3.31
C ALA A 70 0.07 26.23 2.97
N PRO A 71 -1.00 26.78 3.55
CA PRO A 71 -2.38 26.39 3.21
C PRO A 71 -2.70 26.51 1.72
N GLN A 72 -2.09 27.45 1.03
CA GLN A 72 -2.24 27.62 -0.41
C GLN A 72 -1.65 26.41 -1.17
N GLU A 73 -0.44 25.93 -0.81
CA GLU A 73 0.17 24.75 -1.43
C GLU A 73 -0.71 23.50 -1.27
N ILE A 74 -1.35 23.36 -0.10
CA ILE A 74 -2.29 22.26 0.15
C ILE A 74 -3.50 22.37 -0.79
N ARG A 75 -4.14 23.55 -0.88
CA ARG A 75 -5.30 23.76 -1.75
C ARG A 75 -4.99 23.54 -3.22
N GLU A 76 -3.86 24.03 -3.69
CA GLU A 76 -3.43 23.85 -5.08
C GLU A 76 -3.22 22.37 -5.40
N PHE A 77 -2.52 21.65 -4.53
CA PHE A 77 -2.27 20.23 -4.73
C PHE A 77 -3.58 19.40 -4.69
N THR A 78 -4.42 19.58 -3.67
CA THR A 78 -5.67 18.81 -3.54
C THR A 78 -6.64 19.11 -4.69
N GLY A 79 -6.76 20.37 -5.11
CA GLY A 79 -7.56 20.76 -6.26
C GLY A 79 -7.08 20.10 -7.56
N ALA A 80 -5.78 20.19 -7.84
CA ALA A 80 -5.19 19.60 -9.04
C ALA A 80 -5.25 18.05 -9.03
N ARG A 81 -5.08 17.40 -7.86
CA ARG A 81 -5.21 15.96 -7.71
C ARG A 81 -6.64 15.50 -8.01
N ARG A 82 -7.65 16.15 -7.45
CA ARG A 82 -9.07 15.85 -7.74
C ARG A 82 -9.36 15.92 -9.24
N GLN A 83 -8.90 16.99 -9.91
CA GLN A 83 -9.06 17.16 -11.36
C GLN A 83 -8.34 16.07 -12.17
N SER A 84 -7.22 15.55 -11.67
CA SER A 84 -6.45 14.52 -12.37
C SER A 84 -7.05 13.10 -12.27
N GLY A 85 -7.96 12.87 -11.32
CA GLY A 85 -8.52 11.54 -11.03
C GLY A 85 -7.53 10.57 -10.39
N LEU A 86 -6.33 11.02 -9.96
CA LEU A 86 -5.34 10.21 -9.25
C LEU A 86 -5.85 9.80 -7.87
N SER A 87 -6.05 8.51 -7.67
CA SER A 87 -6.51 7.90 -6.43
C SER A 87 -6.15 6.40 -6.42
N PRO A 88 -5.74 5.82 -5.29
CA PRO A 88 -5.52 6.49 -4.02
C PRO A 88 -4.25 7.34 -4.01
N LEU A 89 -4.24 8.34 -3.10
CA LEU A 89 -3.03 9.00 -2.65
C LEU A 89 -2.59 8.35 -1.34
N ALA A 90 -1.37 7.84 -1.31
CA ALA A 90 -0.71 7.39 -0.11
C ALA A 90 0.37 8.38 0.32
N VAL A 91 0.49 8.58 1.61
CA VAL A 91 1.64 9.21 2.23
C VAL A 91 2.46 8.11 2.90
N HIS A 92 3.77 8.14 2.76
CA HIS A 92 4.66 7.25 3.51
C HIS A 92 5.30 8.00 4.66
N LEU A 93 5.33 7.41 5.86
CA LEU A 93 6.04 7.97 7.00
C LEU A 93 7.55 7.99 6.73
N GLY A 94 8.24 9.08 7.14
CA GLY A 94 9.69 9.17 6.94
C GLY A 94 10.48 8.07 7.66
N TYR A 95 11.76 7.88 7.31
CA TYR A 95 12.60 6.77 7.81
C TYR A 95 13.09 6.94 9.26
N LEU A 96 13.12 8.16 9.80
CA LEU A 96 13.69 8.42 11.11
C LEU A 96 12.81 8.01 12.30
N PRO A 97 11.45 8.10 12.23
CA PRO A 97 10.60 7.66 13.32
C PRO A 97 10.76 6.15 13.56
N ASN A 98 10.97 5.80 14.82
CA ASN A 98 10.97 4.41 15.28
C ASN A 98 9.92 4.25 16.37
N LEU A 99 8.75 3.68 16.01
CA LEU A 99 7.62 3.53 16.94
C LEU A 99 7.86 2.45 17.99
N ALA A 100 8.79 1.53 17.74
CA ALA A 100 9.18 0.48 18.67
C ALA A 100 10.29 0.93 19.66
N ALA A 101 10.81 2.17 19.51
CA ALA A 101 11.93 2.64 20.29
C ALA A 101 11.71 2.53 21.82
N GLY A 102 12.68 1.91 22.51
CA GLY A 102 12.72 1.87 23.96
C GLY A 102 13.27 3.16 24.59
N ASP A 103 14.09 3.93 23.86
CA ASP A 103 14.59 5.23 24.30
C ASP A 103 13.44 6.24 24.40
N PRO A 104 13.23 6.89 25.58
CA PRO A 104 12.08 7.78 25.77
C PRO A 104 12.08 9.01 24.86
N LEU A 105 13.26 9.56 24.55
CA LEU A 105 13.38 10.75 23.71
C LEU A 105 13.04 10.41 22.26
N LEU A 106 13.61 9.33 21.71
CA LEU A 106 13.32 8.85 20.36
C LEU A 106 11.85 8.43 20.24
N SER A 107 11.31 7.71 21.22
CA SER A 107 9.90 7.31 21.26
C SER A 107 8.97 8.53 21.20
N ARG A 108 9.19 9.55 22.04
CA ARG A 108 8.41 10.78 22.00
C ARG A 108 8.48 11.48 20.65
N ARG A 109 9.69 11.68 20.13
CA ARG A 109 9.90 12.34 18.82
C ARG A 109 9.23 11.56 17.67
N SER A 110 9.28 10.24 17.73
CA SER A 110 8.66 9.37 16.72
C SER A 110 7.13 9.49 16.76
N ARG A 111 6.52 9.47 17.95
CA ARG A 111 5.06 9.66 18.14
C ARG A 111 4.60 11.04 17.68
N GLU A 112 5.34 12.09 18.04
CA GLU A 112 5.05 13.46 17.58
C GLU A 112 5.14 13.57 16.06
N ARG A 113 6.17 12.95 15.45
CA ARG A 113 6.34 12.95 14.01
C ARG A 113 5.20 12.20 13.31
N LEU A 114 4.81 11.02 13.80
CA LEU A 114 3.66 10.27 13.28
C LEU A 114 2.38 11.11 13.32
N CYS A 115 2.05 11.72 14.46
CA CYS A 115 0.86 12.57 14.57
C CYS A 115 0.87 13.75 13.59
N ARG A 116 2.03 14.40 13.41
CA ARG A 116 2.16 15.55 12.51
C ARG A 116 2.06 15.15 11.03
N GLU A 117 2.69 14.03 10.63
CA GLU A 117 2.60 13.55 9.25
C GLU A 117 1.21 13.00 8.94
N LEU A 118 0.55 12.34 9.90
CA LEU A 118 -0.84 11.89 9.74
C LEU A 118 -1.80 13.08 9.57
N ALA A 119 -1.62 14.16 10.35
CA ALA A 119 -2.42 15.38 10.20
C ALA A 119 -2.19 16.06 8.85
N LEU A 120 -0.93 16.15 8.39
CA LEU A 120 -0.63 16.73 7.09
C LEU A 120 -1.14 15.85 5.94
N ALA A 121 -1.07 14.52 6.08
CA ALA A 121 -1.67 13.58 5.13
C ALA A 121 -3.19 13.77 5.03
N ARG A 122 -3.88 13.99 6.15
CA ARG A 122 -5.31 14.34 6.17
C ARG A 122 -5.57 15.66 5.44
N ASP A 123 -4.77 16.70 5.71
CA ASP A 123 -4.94 18.01 5.07
C ASP A 123 -4.68 17.94 3.55
N LEU A 124 -3.82 17.02 3.09
CA LEU A 124 -3.60 16.70 1.67
C LEU A 124 -4.66 15.74 1.09
N GLU A 125 -5.68 15.38 1.88
CA GLU A 125 -6.73 14.42 1.50
C GLU A 125 -6.16 13.08 1.05
N ALA A 126 -5.11 12.60 1.71
CA ALA A 126 -4.59 11.27 1.45
C ALA A 126 -5.58 10.19 1.88
N ASP A 127 -5.64 9.13 1.12
CA ASP A 127 -6.47 7.96 1.43
C ASP A 127 -5.75 7.06 2.47
N TYR A 128 -4.42 7.02 2.41
CA TYR A 128 -3.59 6.15 3.24
C TYR A 128 -2.36 6.87 3.81
N LEU A 129 -1.96 6.44 5.03
CA LEU A 129 -0.61 6.67 5.57
C LEU A 129 0.07 5.31 5.75
N VAL A 130 1.10 5.02 4.98
CA VAL A 130 1.90 3.80 5.06
C VAL A 130 3.04 3.98 6.06
N ILE A 131 3.25 3.00 6.92
CA ILE A 131 4.29 3.03 7.93
C ILE A 131 4.97 1.67 8.13
N HIS A 132 6.28 1.68 8.36
CA HIS A 132 6.97 0.56 8.96
C HIS A 132 6.75 0.55 10.48
N PRO A 133 6.58 -0.60 11.14
CA PRO A 133 6.41 -0.67 12.59
C PRO A 133 7.59 -0.10 13.39
N GLY A 134 8.78 -0.07 12.78
CA GLY A 134 10.02 0.33 13.43
C GLY A 134 10.90 -0.87 13.78
N HIS A 135 11.93 -0.63 14.58
CA HIS A 135 12.94 -1.63 14.94
C HIS A 135 13.21 -1.65 16.44
N GLY A 136 13.44 -2.83 16.98
CA GLY A 136 13.71 -3.09 18.39
C GLY A 136 13.71 -4.58 18.68
N PRO A 137 13.97 -4.96 19.94
CA PRO A 137 13.92 -6.37 20.34
C PRO A 137 12.57 -7.00 20.01
N LEU A 138 12.59 -8.27 19.59
CA LEU A 138 11.38 -9.05 19.30
C LEU A 138 10.72 -9.50 20.60
N GLU A 139 10.13 -8.57 21.32
CA GLU A 139 9.53 -8.75 22.64
C GLU A 139 8.13 -8.09 22.74
N PRO A 140 7.29 -8.50 23.69
CA PRO A 140 5.94 -7.93 23.86
C PRO A 140 5.93 -6.40 24.02
N ALA A 141 6.91 -5.85 24.70
CA ALA A 141 7.01 -4.42 24.97
C ALA A 141 7.21 -3.59 23.68
N SER A 142 7.97 -4.11 22.70
CA SER A 142 8.18 -3.44 21.42
C SER A 142 6.89 -3.33 20.61
N PHE A 143 6.12 -4.42 20.52
CA PHE A 143 4.81 -4.41 19.85
C PHE A 143 3.81 -3.48 20.56
N LYS A 144 3.81 -3.47 21.89
CA LYS A 144 2.96 -2.59 22.69
C LYS A 144 3.27 -1.11 22.41
N ARG A 145 4.56 -0.73 22.37
CA ARG A 145 4.97 0.65 22.05
C ARG A 145 4.48 1.11 20.69
N VAL A 146 4.59 0.25 19.65
CA VAL A 146 4.05 0.54 18.30
C VAL A 146 2.54 0.71 18.35
N ALA A 147 1.83 -0.22 18.97
CA ALA A 147 0.37 -0.20 19.07
C ALA A 147 -0.15 1.05 19.79
N GLU A 148 0.47 1.43 20.89
CA GLU A 148 0.12 2.66 21.64
C GLU A 148 0.38 3.93 20.83
N ALA A 149 1.50 3.98 20.07
CA ALA A 149 1.80 5.12 19.21
C ALA A 149 0.74 5.27 18.11
N LEU A 150 0.30 4.17 17.51
CA LEU A 150 -0.76 4.15 16.51
C LEU A 150 -2.11 4.55 17.08
N ALA A 151 -2.51 3.96 18.21
CA ALA A 151 -3.74 4.28 18.89
C ALA A 151 -3.81 5.78 19.22
N GLN A 152 -2.73 6.33 19.78
CA GLN A 152 -2.62 7.76 20.10
C GLN A 152 -2.74 8.64 18.87
N ALA A 153 -2.03 8.31 17.77
CA ALA A 153 -2.04 9.13 16.56
C ALA A 153 -3.41 9.11 15.87
N VAL A 154 -4.01 7.91 15.70
CA VAL A 154 -5.32 7.75 15.07
C VAL A 154 -6.42 8.42 15.90
N SER A 155 -6.41 8.25 17.23
CA SER A 155 -7.40 8.90 18.11
C SER A 155 -7.27 10.43 18.10
N ARG A 156 -6.04 10.97 17.97
CA ARG A 156 -5.80 12.41 17.98
C ARG A 156 -6.16 13.09 16.66
N VAL A 157 -5.90 12.44 15.53
CA VAL A 157 -6.06 13.04 14.20
C VAL A 157 -7.41 12.68 13.58
N GLY A 158 -7.88 11.45 13.80
CA GLY A 158 -9.09 10.90 13.19
C GLY A 158 -8.89 10.48 11.72
N PRO A 159 -9.78 9.61 11.21
CA PRO A 159 -9.82 9.24 9.78
C PRO A 159 -10.48 10.33 8.92
N PRO A 160 -10.19 10.39 7.59
CA PRO A 160 -9.06 9.78 6.93
C PRO A 160 -7.75 10.43 7.31
N PRO A 161 -6.56 9.91 6.92
CA PRO A 161 -6.32 8.69 6.15
C PRO A 161 -6.36 7.42 7.02
N LEU A 162 -6.58 6.25 6.38
CA LEU A 162 -6.37 4.96 7.04
C LEU A 162 -4.87 4.69 7.14
N VAL A 163 -4.40 4.33 8.32
CA VAL A 163 -3.00 3.94 8.51
C VAL A 163 -2.82 2.49 8.06
N LEU A 164 -1.84 2.27 7.17
CA LEU A 164 -1.44 0.95 6.71
C LEU A 164 -0.12 0.55 7.35
N LEU A 165 -0.11 -0.58 8.05
CA LEU A 165 1.13 -1.22 8.44
C LEU A 165 1.76 -1.89 7.23
N GLU A 166 3.05 -1.66 7.02
CA GLU A 166 3.82 -2.33 5.98
C GLU A 166 4.66 -3.45 6.57
N ASN A 167 4.72 -4.60 5.85
CA ASN A 167 5.69 -5.63 6.19
C ASN A 167 7.09 -5.17 5.85
N THR A 168 8.07 -5.58 6.64
CA THR A 168 9.48 -5.24 6.46
C THR A 168 10.29 -6.44 5.98
N ALA A 169 11.51 -6.20 5.54
CA ALA A 169 12.47 -7.26 5.22
C ALA A 169 13.00 -8.01 6.47
N GLY A 170 12.83 -7.42 7.65
CA GLY A 170 13.43 -7.91 8.90
C GLY A 170 14.92 -7.60 9.00
N GLN A 171 15.38 -6.52 8.35
CA GLN A 171 16.78 -6.10 8.40
C GLN A 171 17.14 -5.64 9.82
N GLY A 172 18.25 -6.17 10.35
CA GLY A 172 18.64 -5.88 11.73
C GLY A 172 17.58 -6.33 12.74
N GLN A 173 16.92 -5.39 13.41
CA GLN A 173 15.86 -5.64 14.39
C GLN A 173 14.50 -5.08 13.93
N GLU A 174 14.26 -4.96 12.64
CA GLU A 174 12.96 -4.51 12.12
C GLU A 174 11.84 -5.45 12.55
N LEU A 175 10.74 -4.87 13.02
CA LEU A 175 9.50 -5.57 13.32
C LEU A 175 8.62 -5.62 12.08
N GLY A 176 7.69 -6.60 12.02
CA GLY A 176 6.69 -6.68 10.96
C GLY A 176 7.10 -7.53 9.74
N TRP A 177 8.22 -8.25 9.80
CA TRP A 177 8.64 -9.13 8.71
C TRP A 177 7.83 -10.44 8.60
N GLN A 178 7.06 -10.78 9.64
CA GLN A 178 6.08 -11.86 9.62
C GLN A 178 4.66 -11.31 9.78
N PRO A 179 3.65 -11.83 9.05
CA PRO A 179 2.26 -11.41 9.21
C PRO A 179 1.74 -11.45 10.65
N ALA A 180 2.14 -12.47 11.43
CA ALA A 180 1.76 -12.60 12.83
C ALA A 180 2.20 -11.41 13.70
N GLN A 181 3.33 -10.78 13.39
CA GLN A 181 3.80 -9.59 14.11
C GLN A 181 2.90 -8.38 13.83
N LEU A 182 2.50 -8.18 12.56
CA LEU A 182 1.59 -7.13 12.16
C LEU A 182 0.20 -7.35 12.77
N ALA A 183 -0.31 -8.59 12.71
CA ALA A 183 -1.57 -8.97 13.36
C ALA A 183 -1.56 -8.65 14.85
N ARG A 184 -0.46 -8.94 15.54
CA ARG A 184 -0.29 -8.62 16.96
C ARG A 184 -0.34 -7.11 17.23
N ILE A 185 0.35 -6.29 16.41
CA ILE A 185 0.31 -4.83 16.53
C ILE A 185 -1.12 -4.32 16.32
N MET A 186 -1.81 -4.80 15.28
CA MET A 186 -3.19 -4.41 14.98
C MET A 186 -4.12 -4.74 16.15
N ALA A 187 -4.05 -5.96 16.67
CA ALA A 187 -4.87 -6.39 17.81
C ALA A 187 -4.62 -5.56 19.06
N LEU A 188 -3.35 -5.23 19.36
CA LEU A 188 -2.99 -4.42 20.52
C LEU A 188 -3.37 -2.94 20.39
N SER A 189 -3.45 -2.42 19.15
CA SER A 189 -3.73 -1.00 18.93
C SER A 189 -5.18 -0.63 19.21
N GLY A 190 -6.11 -1.55 18.94
CA GLY A 190 -7.54 -1.33 19.14
C GLY A 190 -8.16 -0.25 18.22
N VAL A 191 -7.43 0.19 17.18
CA VAL A 191 -7.91 1.17 16.19
C VAL A 191 -7.93 0.56 14.79
N PRO A 192 -8.77 1.10 13.87
CA PRO A 192 -8.78 0.64 12.49
C PRO A 192 -7.43 0.85 11.82
N LEU A 193 -6.86 -0.23 11.30
CA LEU A 193 -5.62 -0.25 10.53
C LEU A 193 -5.82 -1.12 9.28
N GLY A 194 -5.01 -0.86 8.25
CA GLY A 194 -4.91 -1.72 7.07
C GLY A 194 -3.50 -2.25 6.89
N LEU A 195 -3.29 -2.99 5.80
CA LEU A 195 -2.02 -3.60 5.43
C LEU A 195 -1.55 -3.03 4.08
N CYS A 196 -0.28 -2.66 4.01
CA CYS A 196 0.49 -2.53 2.79
C CYS A 196 1.45 -3.72 2.71
N LEU A 197 1.48 -4.43 1.59
CA LEU A 197 2.36 -5.59 1.41
C LEU A 197 3.43 -5.26 0.38
N ASP A 198 4.69 -5.17 0.84
CA ASP A 198 5.85 -5.06 -0.03
C ASP A 198 6.34 -6.44 -0.45
N THR A 199 6.45 -6.66 -1.76
CA THR A 199 6.85 -7.94 -2.35
C THR A 199 8.34 -8.22 -2.20
N ALA A 200 9.21 -7.21 -2.27
CA ALA A 200 10.65 -7.37 -2.05
C ALA A 200 10.96 -7.65 -0.58
N HIS A 201 10.28 -6.95 0.34
CA HIS A 201 10.39 -7.21 1.78
C HIS A 201 9.94 -8.63 2.13
N ALA A 202 8.79 -9.06 1.61
CA ALA A 202 8.30 -10.43 1.85
C ALA A 202 9.29 -11.48 1.34
N TYR A 203 9.87 -11.27 0.15
CA TYR A 203 10.88 -12.17 -0.41
C TYR A 203 12.15 -12.19 0.45
N ALA A 204 12.65 -11.04 0.84
CA ALA A 204 13.81 -10.93 1.72
C ALA A 204 13.55 -11.52 3.13
N ALA A 205 12.31 -11.49 3.60
CA ALA A 205 11.89 -12.12 4.85
C ALA A 205 11.73 -13.65 4.77
N GLY A 206 11.81 -14.26 3.57
CA GLY A 206 11.79 -15.70 3.36
C GLY A 206 10.50 -16.27 2.77
N TYR A 207 9.62 -15.40 2.24
CA TYR A 207 8.47 -15.85 1.46
C TYR A 207 8.84 -15.93 -0.02
N ASP A 208 9.00 -17.13 -0.55
CA ASP A 208 9.39 -17.34 -1.95
C ASP A 208 8.24 -16.97 -2.91
N LEU A 209 8.12 -15.69 -3.22
CA LEU A 209 7.14 -15.20 -4.18
C LEU A 209 7.45 -15.61 -5.63
N GLY A 210 8.61 -16.21 -5.88
CA GLY A 210 8.94 -16.86 -7.15
C GLY A 210 8.21 -18.19 -7.37
N SER A 211 7.61 -18.75 -6.31
CA SER A 211 6.85 -19.99 -6.33
C SER A 211 5.39 -19.80 -5.93
N ALA A 212 4.50 -20.63 -6.47
CA ALA A 212 3.08 -20.61 -6.09
C ALA A 212 2.86 -20.97 -4.61
N GLY A 213 3.69 -21.88 -4.06
CA GLY A 213 3.61 -22.28 -2.66
C GLY A 213 3.95 -21.15 -1.70
N GLY A 214 5.00 -20.38 -1.99
CA GLY A 214 5.40 -19.25 -1.14
C GLY A 214 4.39 -18.11 -1.13
N ALA A 215 3.81 -17.77 -2.29
CA ALA A 215 2.74 -16.79 -2.39
C ALA A 215 1.50 -17.22 -1.59
N SER A 216 1.07 -18.49 -1.76
CA SER A 216 -0.10 -19.03 -1.04
C SER A 216 0.14 -19.08 0.47
N ARG A 217 1.37 -19.43 0.92
CA ARG A 217 1.73 -19.40 2.33
C ARG A 217 1.60 -17.99 2.92
N LEU A 218 2.20 -16.98 2.28
CA LEU A 218 2.13 -15.61 2.75
C LEU A 218 0.68 -15.10 2.87
N LEU A 219 -0.09 -15.28 1.80
CA LEU A 219 -1.50 -14.84 1.78
C LEU A 219 -2.36 -15.64 2.77
N GLY A 220 -2.05 -16.92 2.98
CA GLY A 220 -2.70 -17.75 3.99
C GLY A 220 -2.43 -17.27 5.41
N GLU A 221 -1.18 -16.94 5.74
CA GLU A 221 -0.80 -16.38 7.05
C GLU A 221 -1.48 -15.01 7.29
N ILE A 222 -1.58 -14.15 6.26
CA ILE A 222 -2.31 -12.87 6.35
C ILE A 222 -3.81 -13.13 6.58
N ALA A 223 -4.40 -14.06 5.83
CA ALA A 223 -5.82 -14.40 5.95
C ALA A 223 -6.17 -14.89 7.36
N GLN A 224 -5.35 -15.77 7.93
CA GLN A 224 -5.55 -16.34 9.26
C GLN A 224 -5.28 -15.33 10.37
N GLY A 225 -4.24 -14.50 10.23
CA GLY A 225 -3.81 -13.59 11.28
C GLY A 225 -4.65 -12.32 11.40
N MET A 226 -5.10 -11.75 10.26
CA MET A 226 -5.76 -10.45 10.26
C MET A 226 -6.86 -10.29 9.22
N GLY A 227 -6.93 -11.19 8.23
CA GLY A 227 -7.89 -11.14 7.12
C GLY A 227 -7.38 -10.36 5.90
N LEU A 228 -7.57 -10.95 4.71
CA LEU A 228 -7.12 -10.37 3.44
C LEU A 228 -7.84 -9.07 3.06
N HIS A 229 -9.01 -8.79 3.64
CA HIS A 229 -9.74 -7.54 3.41
C HIS A 229 -8.99 -6.30 3.92
N LEU A 230 -8.04 -6.48 4.84
CA LEU A 230 -7.16 -5.41 5.34
C LEU A 230 -6.02 -5.07 4.38
N LEU A 231 -5.70 -5.93 3.40
CA LEU A 231 -4.70 -5.64 2.37
C LEU A 231 -5.26 -4.62 1.38
N LYS A 232 -4.86 -3.36 1.56
CA LYS A 232 -5.32 -2.23 0.74
C LYS A 232 -4.37 -1.91 -0.40
N MET A 233 -3.07 -2.08 -0.17
CA MET A 233 -2.04 -1.65 -1.10
C MET A 233 -0.92 -2.69 -1.21
N LEU A 234 -0.31 -2.76 -2.40
CA LEU A 234 0.98 -3.39 -2.60
C LEU A 234 2.07 -2.32 -2.77
N HIS A 235 3.24 -2.55 -2.20
CA HIS A 235 4.47 -2.05 -2.77
C HIS A 235 5.00 -3.14 -3.71
N LEU A 236 4.90 -2.87 -5.01
CA LEU A 236 5.23 -3.84 -6.06
C LEU A 236 6.67 -3.64 -6.50
N ASN A 237 7.57 -4.37 -5.88
CA ASN A 237 9.01 -4.29 -6.10
C ASN A 237 9.59 -5.67 -6.34
N ASP A 238 10.54 -5.80 -7.26
CA ASP A 238 11.38 -6.99 -7.31
C ASP A 238 12.51 -6.88 -6.28
N SER A 239 13.10 -8.00 -5.88
CA SER A 239 14.16 -8.02 -4.88
C SER A 239 15.53 -8.25 -5.52
N GLN A 240 16.49 -7.36 -5.27
CA GLN A 240 17.89 -7.59 -5.57
C GLN A 240 18.58 -8.47 -4.50
N ALA A 241 17.97 -8.58 -3.33
CA ALA A 241 18.47 -9.39 -2.24
C ALA A 241 18.01 -10.84 -2.39
N PRO A 242 18.83 -11.83 -1.98
CA PRO A 242 18.43 -13.25 -1.98
C PRO A 242 17.24 -13.54 -1.07
N LEU A 243 16.55 -14.63 -1.34
CA LEU A 243 15.48 -15.14 -0.49
C LEU A 243 15.96 -15.35 0.96
N GLY A 244 15.19 -14.82 1.91
CA GLY A 244 15.49 -14.97 3.34
C GLY A 244 16.71 -14.22 3.85
N SER A 245 17.31 -13.35 3.03
CA SER A 245 18.53 -12.61 3.38
C SER A 245 18.33 -11.51 4.41
N ARG A 246 17.08 -11.13 4.67
CA ARG A 246 16.69 -9.99 5.53
C ARG A 246 17.40 -8.68 5.12
N ARG A 247 17.47 -8.42 3.82
CA ARG A 247 18.08 -7.21 3.27
C ARG A 247 17.07 -6.49 2.40
N ASP A 248 16.76 -5.26 2.75
CA ASP A 248 15.90 -4.40 1.94
C ASP A 248 16.69 -3.84 0.74
N ARG A 249 16.42 -4.39 -0.44
CA ARG A 249 17.05 -3.97 -1.71
C ARG A 249 16.05 -4.15 -2.84
N HIS A 250 15.35 -3.06 -3.17
CA HIS A 250 14.41 -3.03 -4.28
C HIS A 250 15.10 -3.15 -5.64
N GLY A 251 14.50 -3.90 -6.54
CA GLY A 251 14.91 -4.07 -7.92
C GLY A 251 13.85 -3.59 -8.91
N HIS A 252 14.26 -3.43 -10.16
CA HIS A 252 13.31 -3.23 -11.25
C HIS A 252 12.47 -4.48 -11.46
N LEU A 253 11.19 -4.31 -11.78
CA LEU A 253 10.24 -5.41 -11.95
C LEU A 253 10.73 -6.44 -12.98
N GLY A 254 10.78 -7.70 -12.58
CA GLY A 254 11.22 -8.83 -13.39
C GLY A 254 12.73 -8.92 -13.62
N ARG A 255 13.54 -8.12 -12.91
CA ARG A 255 15.01 -8.10 -13.01
C ARG A 255 15.72 -8.46 -11.71
N GLY A 256 14.98 -8.81 -10.69
CA GLY A 256 15.48 -9.28 -9.41
C GLY A 256 15.29 -10.78 -9.23
N ASN A 257 15.38 -11.21 -7.99
CA ASN A 257 15.34 -12.63 -7.61
C ASN A 257 13.91 -13.22 -7.55
N ILE A 258 12.86 -12.38 -7.44
CA ILE A 258 11.48 -12.84 -7.60
C ILE A 258 11.22 -13.17 -9.07
N GLY A 259 11.72 -12.30 -9.96
CA GLY A 259 11.64 -12.44 -11.40
C GLY A 259 10.23 -12.25 -11.97
N LEU A 260 10.16 -12.08 -13.28
CA LEU A 260 8.91 -11.76 -13.98
C LEU A 260 7.83 -12.84 -13.79
N THR A 261 8.22 -14.11 -13.82
CA THR A 261 7.31 -15.25 -13.67
C THR A 261 6.71 -15.29 -12.28
N GLY A 262 7.53 -15.16 -11.23
CA GLY A 262 7.07 -15.14 -9.86
C GLY A 262 6.14 -13.94 -9.57
N MET A 263 6.56 -12.75 -9.98
CA MET A 263 5.72 -11.55 -9.85
C MET A 263 4.37 -11.70 -10.57
N ARG A 264 4.35 -12.33 -11.75
CA ARG A 264 3.11 -12.60 -12.48
C ARG A 264 2.21 -13.57 -11.74
N GLN A 265 2.76 -14.65 -11.21
CA GLN A 265 2.00 -15.63 -10.41
C GLN A 265 1.42 -14.98 -9.16
N PHE A 266 2.22 -14.18 -8.45
CA PHE A 266 1.77 -13.46 -7.27
C PHE A 266 0.66 -12.46 -7.59
N CYS A 267 0.86 -11.56 -8.55
CA CYS A 267 -0.12 -10.53 -8.91
C CYS A 267 -1.46 -11.11 -9.43
N ARG A 268 -1.44 -12.33 -9.95
CA ARG A 268 -2.64 -13.04 -10.45
C ARG A 268 -3.26 -14.01 -9.44
N HIS A 269 -2.72 -14.06 -8.23
CA HIS A 269 -3.29 -14.93 -7.19
C HIS A 269 -4.74 -14.53 -6.90
N PRO A 270 -5.71 -15.48 -6.91
CA PRO A 270 -7.15 -15.16 -6.86
C PRO A 270 -7.58 -14.42 -5.59
N CYS A 271 -6.86 -14.64 -4.49
CA CYS A 271 -7.12 -13.97 -3.22
C CYS A 271 -6.52 -12.56 -3.13
N LEU A 272 -5.66 -12.15 -4.08
CA LEU A 272 -4.99 -10.86 -4.06
C LEU A 272 -5.87 -9.80 -4.72
N LYS A 273 -6.39 -8.86 -3.93
CA LYS A 273 -7.31 -7.81 -4.41
C LYS A 273 -7.00 -6.46 -3.79
N PRO A 274 -5.76 -5.96 -3.87
CA PRO A 274 -5.42 -4.64 -3.38
C PRO A 274 -6.07 -3.57 -4.27
N GLU A 275 -6.31 -2.41 -3.71
CA GLU A 275 -6.84 -1.26 -4.44
C GLU A 275 -5.79 -0.67 -5.38
N ALA A 276 -4.53 -0.64 -4.95
CA ALA A 276 -3.43 -0.09 -5.73
C ALA A 276 -2.12 -0.86 -5.53
N ALA A 277 -1.23 -0.72 -6.51
CA ALA A 277 0.17 -1.11 -6.40
C ALA A 277 1.07 0.08 -6.69
N ILE A 278 1.95 0.38 -5.76
CA ILE A 278 2.95 1.43 -5.82
C ILE A 278 4.33 0.82 -6.07
N MET A 279 5.06 1.36 -7.01
CA MET A 279 6.43 0.95 -7.29
C MET A 279 7.41 1.89 -6.61
N GLU A 280 8.39 1.32 -5.92
CA GLU A 280 9.50 2.02 -5.26
C GLU A 280 10.83 1.60 -5.84
N THR A 281 10.81 1.26 -7.11
CA THR A 281 11.97 0.77 -7.86
C THR A 281 13.08 1.81 -7.97
N PRO A 282 14.36 1.41 -8.10
CA PRO A 282 15.46 2.34 -8.29
C PRO A 282 15.22 3.31 -9.45
N ARG A 283 15.50 4.60 -9.24
CA ARG A 283 15.26 5.64 -10.23
C ARG A 283 16.58 6.31 -10.60
N ARG A 284 17.06 6.06 -11.80
CA ARG A 284 18.20 6.75 -12.38
C ARG A 284 17.76 7.66 -13.53
N HIS A 285 16.80 7.19 -14.32
CA HIS A 285 16.25 7.90 -15.47
C HIS A 285 14.74 7.70 -15.56
N LEU A 286 14.02 8.66 -16.12
CA LEU A 286 12.58 8.58 -16.36
C LEU A 286 12.19 7.33 -17.20
N ALA A 287 13.08 6.90 -18.10
CA ALA A 287 12.89 5.68 -18.89
C ALA A 287 12.77 4.41 -18.03
N ASP A 288 13.37 4.37 -16.85
CA ASP A 288 13.26 3.22 -15.95
C ASP A 288 11.86 3.11 -15.35
N GLU A 289 11.24 4.24 -15.01
CA GLU A 289 9.86 4.29 -14.52
C GLU A 289 8.88 3.83 -15.62
N TRP A 290 9.04 4.29 -16.86
CA TRP A 290 8.23 3.81 -17.99
C TRP A 290 8.33 2.30 -18.19
N LYS A 291 9.55 1.74 -18.15
CA LYS A 291 9.76 0.29 -18.28
C LYS A 291 9.06 -0.48 -17.15
N ASN A 292 9.22 -0.03 -15.90
CA ASN A 292 8.55 -0.67 -14.76
C ASN A 292 7.03 -0.59 -14.89
N LEU A 293 6.48 0.54 -15.32
CA LEU A 293 5.03 0.68 -15.51
C LEU A 293 4.49 -0.27 -16.60
N LEU A 294 5.20 -0.41 -17.70
CA LEU A 294 4.83 -1.37 -18.75
C LEU A 294 4.86 -2.82 -18.24
N VAL A 295 5.89 -3.17 -17.46
CA VAL A 295 5.95 -4.49 -16.82
C VAL A 295 4.79 -4.65 -15.85
N ALA A 296 4.55 -3.70 -14.95
CA ALA A 296 3.45 -3.77 -13.98
C ALA A 296 2.08 -3.96 -14.66
N ARG A 297 1.82 -3.26 -15.78
CA ARG A 297 0.61 -3.46 -16.59
C ARG A 297 0.48 -4.89 -17.13
N SER A 298 1.59 -5.53 -17.49
CA SER A 298 1.59 -6.92 -17.98
C SER A 298 1.38 -7.96 -16.86
N LEU A 299 1.66 -7.59 -15.61
CA LEU A 299 1.45 -8.45 -14.44
C LEU A 299 -0.02 -8.47 -14.00
N ALA A 300 -0.72 -7.35 -14.15
CA ALA A 300 -2.12 -7.24 -13.79
C ALA A 300 -2.97 -8.29 -14.52
N PRO A 301 -4.07 -8.79 -13.93
CA PRO A 301 -5.01 -9.63 -14.63
C PRO A 301 -5.50 -8.90 -15.90
N SER A 302 -5.38 -9.55 -17.05
CA SER A 302 -5.85 -8.99 -18.32
C SER A 302 -7.33 -8.62 -18.21
N GLN A 303 -7.68 -7.39 -18.60
CA GLN A 303 -9.07 -7.06 -18.89
C GLN A 303 -9.53 -7.93 -20.05
N PRO A 304 -10.76 -8.48 -20.02
CA PRO A 304 -11.37 -8.90 -21.26
C PRO A 304 -11.44 -7.65 -22.15
N LEU A 305 -10.89 -7.76 -23.37
CA LEU A 305 -11.10 -6.75 -24.40
C LEU A 305 -12.60 -6.52 -24.50
N LEU A 306 -13.06 -5.31 -24.20
CA LEU A 306 -14.41 -4.91 -24.60
C LEU A 306 -14.42 -5.07 -26.11
N ALA A 307 -15.27 -5.99 -26.60
CA ALA A 307 -15.52 -6.08 -28.03
C ALA A 307 -15.88 -4.68 -28.52
N PRO A 308 -15.30 -4.19 -29.63
CA PRO A 308 -15.75 -2.94 -30.22
C PRO A 308 -17.25 -3.03 -30.41
N GLY A 309 -17.98 -2.13 -29.77
CA GLY A 309 -19.43 -2.06 -29.88
C GLY A 309 -19.78 -1.90 -31.38
N GLY A 310 -20.55 -2.86 -31.85
CA GLY A 310 -21.21 -2.75 -33.16
C GLY A 310 -22.34 -1.73 -33.10
#